data_bf8a016194a481af94f4b5311bc609e9
#
_entry.id   bf8a016194a481af94f4b5311bc609e9
#
_cell.length_a   1.000
_cell.length_b   1.000
_cell.length_c   1.000
_cell.angle_alpha   90.00
_cell.angle_beta   90.00
_cell.angle_gamma   90.00
#
_symmetry.space_group_name_H-M   'P 1'
#
loop_
_entity.id
_entity.type
_entity.pdbx_description
1 polymer ?
#
loop_
_entity_poly.entity_id
_entity_poly.type
_entity_poly.pdbx_seq_one_letter_code
_entity_poly.pdbx_strand_id
1 'polypeptide(L)'
;MLRTYVRPEGAGDRTTPHDDVCHDLLMDLTVLIVDDHPSFRASARAMLESEGFDVIGEAEDGASAIQAVRALAPDVVLLDVQLPDMTGFDVCAAIQGCNGETPEIVLVSSRDASDYGELVTTSCACGFVPKDELSGELLADILS
;
A
#
# COMPACT_ATOMS: atom_id res chain seq x y z
N MET A 1 -11.37 5.78 6.81
CA MET A 1 -12.30 5.13 5.89
C MET A 1 -11.57 4.56 4.70
N LEU A 2 -11.86 3.34 4.36
CA LEU A 2 -11.24 2.68 3.23
C LEU A 2 -11.73 3.29 1.94
N ARG A 3 -10.79 3.65 1.07
CA ARG A 3 -11.12 4.20 -0.23
C ARG A 3 -11.21 3.08 -1.26
N THR A 4 -12.32 3.01 -1.98
CA THR A 4 -12.41 2.10 -3.10
C THR A 4 -11.69 2.72 -4.29
N TYR A 5 -11.22 1.86 -5.19
CA TYR A 5 -10.55 2.36 -6.37
C TYR A 5 -11.56 3.06 -7.27
N VAL A 6 -11.37 4.33 -7.47
CA VAL A 6 -12.13 5.13 -8.41
C VAL A 6 -11.15 6.06 -9.11
N ARG A 7 -11.17 6.07 -10.42
CA ARG A 7 -10.30 6.97 -11.16
C ARG A 7 -10.70 8.41 -10.84
N PRO A 8 -9.76 9.24 -10.40
CA PRO A 8 -10.09 10.62 -10.07
C PRO A 8 -10.65 11.36 -11.29
N GLU A 9 -11.66 12.15 -11.04
CA GLU A 9 -12.17 13.02 -12.10
C GLU A 9 -11.12 14.07 -12.41
N GLY A 10 -11.05 14.44 -13.67
CA GLY A 10 -10.09 15.42 -14.10
C GLY A 10 -8.73 14.84 -14.38
N ALA A 11 -8.51 13.56 -14.10
CA ALA A 11 -7.23 12.95 -14.43
C ALA A 11 -6.96 13.04 -15.93
N GLY A 12 -8.00 12.97 -16.73
CA GLY A 12 -7.88 13.09 -18.17
C GLY A 12 -7.58 14.50 -18.65
N ASP A 13 -7.79 15.48 -17.80
CA ASP A 13 -7.50 16.86 -18.17
C ASP A 13 -6.02 17.17 -18.16
N ARG A 14 -5.24 16.26 -17.67
CA ARG A 14 -3.80 16.46 -17.55
C ARG A 14 -3.10 15.95 -18.78
N THR A 15 -3.39 16.58 -19.88
CA THR A 15 -2.73 16.22 -21.14
C THR A 15 -1.54 17.12 -21.39
N THR A 16 -1.26 18.02 -20.47
CA THR A 16 -0.13 18.93 -20.58
C THR A 16 1.15 18.26 -20.08
N PRO A 17 2.31 18.88 -20.27
CA PRO A 17 3.56 18.38 -19.73
C PRO A 17 3.54 18.15 -18.22
N HIS A 18 2.58 18.69 -17.52
CA HIS A 18 2.45 18.50 -16.09
C HIS A 18 2.17 17.05 -15.72
N ASP A 19 1.63 16.27 -16.66
CA ASP A 19 1.40 14.86 -16.40
C ASP A 19 2.69 14.14 -16.06
N ASP A 20 3.77 14.50 -16.74
CA ASP A 20 5.07 13.91 -16.49
C ASP A 20 5.55 14.25 -15.09
N VAL A 21 5.30 15.48 -14.64
CA VAL A 21 5.70 15.89 -13.31
C VAL A 21 4.91 15.11 -12.26
N CYS A 22 3.62 14.93 -12.44
CA CYS A 22 2.81 14.16 -11.51
C CYS A 22 3.25 12.72 -11.47
N HIS A 23 3.58 12.17 -12.64
CA HIS A 23 4.06 10.80 -12.72
C HIS A 23 5.39 10.65 -11.97
N ASP A 24 6.28 11.63 -12.13
CA ASP A 24 7.55 11.63 -11.43
C ASP A 24 7.37 11.67 -9.93
N LEU A 25 6.37 12.40 -9.44
CA LEU A 25 6.10 12.45 -8.01
C LEU A 25 5.68 11.08 -7.47
N LEU A 26 4.88 10.33 -8.24
CA LEU A 26 4.50 8.98 -7.83
C LEU A 26 5.68 8.04 -7.88
N MET A 27 6.59 8.23 -8.82
CA MET A 27 7.78 7.41 -8.95
C MET A 27 8.77 7.63 -7.80
N ASP A 28 8.66 8.78 -7.12
CA ASP A 28 9.53 9.06 -5.98
C ASP A 28 9.00 8.50 -4.68
N LEU A 29 7.80 7.92 -4.68
CA LEU A 29 7.22 7.38 -3.45
C LEU A 29 7.98 6.14 -3.00
N THR A 30 8.29 6.11 -1.71
CA THR A 30 8.95 4.96 -1.10
C THR A 30 7.91 3.98 -0.58
N VAL A 31 8.17 2.70 -0.76
CA VAL A 31 7.21 1.65 -0.44
C VAL A 31 7.85 0.60 0.46
N LEU A 32 7.12 0.21 1.49
CA LEU A 32 7.45 -0.94 2.32
C LEU A 32 6.46 -2.05 1.97
N ILE A 33 6.97 -3.24 1.68
CA ILE A 33 6.13 -4.39 1.36
C ILE A 33 6.08 -5.31 2.57
N VAL A 34 4.87 -5.61 3.04
CA VAL A 34 4.67 -6.46 4.22
C VAL A 34 3.83 -7.68 3.83
N ASP A 35 4.45 -8.85 3.83
CA ASP A 35 3.79 -10.10 3.47
C ASP A 35 4.68 -11.24 3.94
N ASP A 36 4.08 -12.31 4.46
CA ASP A 36 4.86 -13.46 4.95
C ASP A 36 5.25 -14.44 3.85
N HIS A 37 4.83 -14.19 2.62
CA HIS A 37 5.16 -15.04 1.46
C HIS A 37 6.29 -14.41 0.66
N PRO A 38 7.50 -15.01 0.69
CA PRO A 38 8.62 -14.40 -0.05
C PRO A 38 8.37 -14.25 -1.54
N SER A 39 7.62 -15.20 -2.14
CA SER A 39 7.34 -15.14 -3.57
C SER A 39 6.47 -13.92 -3.91
N PHE A 40 5.50 -13.60 -3.06
CA PHE A 40 4.69 -12.42 -3.29
C PHE A 40 5.54 -11.15 -3.13
N ARG A 41 6.38 -11.10 -2.10
CA ARG A 41 7.23 -9.92 -1.91
C ARG A 41 8.13 -9.69 -3.12
N ALA A 42 8.71 -10.76 -3.65
CA ALA A 42 9.59 -10.64 -4.82
C ALA A 42 8.82 -10.14 -6.05
N SER A 43 7.63 -10.69 -6.28
CA SER A 43 6.80 -10.27 -7.41
C SER A 43 6.34 -8.83 -7.27
N ALA A 44 5.91 -8.46 -6.07
CA ALA A 44 5.44 -7.11 -5.83
C ALA A 44 6.57 -6.09 -5.98
N ARG A 45 7.76 -6.43 -5.46
CA ARG A 45 8.93 -5.55 -5.61
C ARG A 45 9.25 -5.32 -7.07
N ALA A 46 9.31 -6.39 -7.86
CA ALA A 46 9.64 -6.27 -9.27
C ALA A 46 8.61 -5.41 -10.01
N MET A 47 7.33 -5.64 -9.72
CA MET A 47 6.25 -4.89 -10.34
C MET A 47 6.33 -3.42 -9.97
N LEU A 48 6.49 -3.12 -8.68
CA LEU A 48 6.54 -1.73 -8.22
C LEU A 48 7.76 -1.00 -8.76
N GLU A 49 8.91 -1.66 -8.77
CA GLU A 49 10.12 -1.03 -9.29
C GLU A 49 10.02 -0.75 -10.78
N SER A 50 9.34 -1.64 -11.52
CA SER A 50 9.15 -1.42 -12.95
C SER A 50 8.22 -0.23 -13.21
N GLU A 51 7.39 0.13 -12.26
CA GLU A 51 6.50 1.28 -12.37
C GLU A 51 7.10 2.55 -11.79
N GLY A 52 8.31 2.47 -11.27
CA GLY A 52 9.01 3.65 -10.78
C GLY A 52 8.92 3.90 -9.28
N PHE A 53 8.25 3.03 -8.55
CA PHE A 53 8.23 3.13 -7.08
C PHE A 53 9.58 2.70 -6.51
N ASP A 54 9.94 3.28 -5.38
CA ASP A 54 11.18 2.96 -4.69
C ASP A 54 10.87 2.04 -3.51
N VAL A 55 11.12 0.74 -3.66
CA VAL A 55 10.87 -0.23 -2.59
C VAL A 55 12.06 -0.20 -1.63
N ILE A 56 11.85 0.36 -0.46
CA ILE A 56 12.93 0.61 0.49
C ILE A 56 13.05 -0.47 1.57
N GLY A 57 12.11 -1.40 1.60
CA GLY A 57 12.21 -2.48 2.58
C GLY A 57 11.10 -3.50 2.42
N GLU A 58 11.25 -4.60 3.14
CA GLU A 58 10.27 -5.67 3.21
C GLU A 58 10.17 -6.14 4.64
N ALA A 59 8.98 -6.63 5.02
CA ALA A 59 8.76 -7.20 6.33
C ALA A 59 7.92 -8.46 6.16
N GLU A 60 8.11 -9.43 7.04
CA GLU A 60 7.42 -10.71 6.92
C GLU A 60 6.35 -10.93 7.98
N ASP A 61 6.28 -10.04 8.97
CA ASP A 61 5.25 -10.14 10.01
C ASP A 61 4.89 -8.74 10.50
N GLY A 62 3.91 -8.70 11.42
CA GLY A 62 3.42 -7.42 11.90
C GLY A 62 4.42 -6.68 12.76
N ALA A 63 5.14 -7.40 13.63
CA ALA A 63 6.11 -6.76 14.51
C ALA A 63 7.23 -6.10 13.72
N SER A 64 7.78 -6.81 12.72
CA SER A 64 8.85 -6.25 11.90
C SER A 64 8.33 -5.14 11.02
N ALA A 65 7.06 -5.20 10.60
CA ALA A 65 6.46 -4.14 9.81
C ALA A 65 6.39 -2.84 10.61
N ILE A 66 5.95 -2.92 11.85
CA ILE A 66 5.83 -1.74 12.71
C ILE A 66 7.21 -1.11 12.94
N GLN A 67 8.21 -1.96 13.19
CA GLN A 67 9.57 -1.47 13.37
C GLN A 67 10.11 -0.82 12.09
N ALA A 68 9.84 -1.44 10.94
CA ALA A 68 10.31 -0.91 9.66
C ALA A 68 9.68 0.44 9.35
N VAL A 69 8.40 0.61 9.66
CA VAL A 69 7.74 1.90 9.44
C VAL A 69 8.43 2.99 10.27
N ARG A 70 8.75 2.68 11.52
CA ARG A 70 9.42 3.65 12.39
C ARG A 70 10.82 3.98 11.91
N ALA A 71 11.53 2.96 11.42
CA ALA A 71 12.92 3.14 11.03
C ALA A 71 13.06 3.79 9.66
N LEU A 72 12.19 3.44 8.72
CA LEU A 72 12.33 3.82 7.32
C LEU A 72 11.43 4.96 6.91
N ALA A 73 10.34 5.18 7.64
CA ALA A 73 9.34 6.22 7.34
C ALA A 73 8.91 6.18 5.87
N PRO A 74 8.38 5.03 5.41
CA PRO A 74 7.96 4.92 4.01
C PRO A 74 6.76 5.80 3.72
N ASP A 75 6.61 6.18 2.47
CA ASP A 75 5.42 6.91 2.04
C ASP A 75 4.20 6.00 1.96
N VAL A 76 4.43 4.75 1.57
CA VAL A 76 3.37 3.77 1.32
C VAL A 76 3.73 2.46 1.97
N VAL A 77 2.74 1.81 2.58
CA VAL A 77 2.90 0.44 3.09
C VAL A 77 1.92 -0.45 2.33
N LEU A 78 2.45 -1.43 1.62
CA LEU A 78 1.64 -2.46 0.96
C LEU A 78 1.57 -3.62 1.95
N LEU A 79 0.40 -3.85 2.52
CA LEU A 79 0.26 -4.62 3.75
C LEU A 79 -0.71 -5.78 3.58
N ASP A 80 -0.20 -7.00 3.76
CA ASP A 80 -1.05 -8.18 3.75
C ASP A 80 -1.97 -8.17 4.96
N VAL A 81 -3.22 -8.58 4.75
CA VAL A 81 -4.19 -8.66 5.82
C VAL A 81 -3.86 -9.79 6.80
N GLN A 82 -3.35 -10.91 6.29
CA GLN A 82 -3.06 -12.08 7.13
C GLN A 82 -1.56 -12.26 7.32
N LEU A 83 -1.11 -11.96 8.53
CA LEU A 83 0.30 -12.13 8.92
C LEU A 83 0.36 -13.17 10.02
N PRO A 84 1.54 -13.79 10.23
CA PRO A 84 1.62 -14.91 11.19
C PRO A 84 1.40 -14.50 12.65
N ASP A 85 1.70 -13.25 13.00
CA ASP A 85 1.62 -12.80 14.39
C ASP A 85 0.43 -11.89 14.67
N MET A 86 -0.14 -11.27 13.63
CA MET A 86 -1.30 -10.38 13.80
C MET A 86 -1.92 -10.12 12.43
N THR A 87 -3.05 -9.44 12.40
CA THR A 87 -3.66 -9.08 11.12
C THR A 87 -3.10 -7.77 10.61
N GLY A 88 -3.29 -7.52 9.31
CA GLY A 88 -2.95 -6.23 8.74
C GLY A 88 -3.73 -5.09 9.35
N PHE A 89 -4.97 -5.37 9.80
CA PHE A 89 -5.77 -4.36 10.49
C PHE A 89 -5.11 -3.94 11.81
N ASP A 90 -4.52 -4.91 12.52
CA ASP A 90 -3.80 -4.63 13.76
C ASP A 90 -2.57 -3.77 13.50
N VAL A 91 -1.84 -4.10 12.43
CA VAL A 91 -0.66 -3.32 12.04
C VAL A 91 -1.07 -1.90 11.68
N CYS A 92 -2.15 -1.76 10.94
CA CYS A 92 -2.67 -0.45 10.53
C CYS A 92 -2.95 0.42 11.77
N ALA A 93 -3.63 -0.16 12.75
CA ALA A 93 -3.96 0.55 13.98
C ALA A 93 -2.69 0.94 14.75
N ALA A 94 -1.72 0.03 14.81
CA ALA A 94 -0.48 0.30 15.53
C ALA A 94 0.33 1.42 14.86
N ILE A 95 0.36 1.43 13.53
CA ILE A 95 1.07 2.46 12.79
C ILE A 95 0.41 3.81 12.99
N GLN A 96 -0.93 3.85 12.97
CA GLN A 96 -1.66 5.09 13.18
C GLN A 96 -1.45 5.65 14.59
N GLY A 97 -1.18 4.78 15.54
CA GLY A 97 -0.90 5.20 16.89
C GLY A 97 0.51 5.75 17.08
N CYS A 98 1.39 5.59 16.12
CA CYS A 98 2.73 6.16 16.19
C CYS A 98 2.66 7.65 15.94
N ASN A 99 3.50 8.39 16.60
CA ASN A 99 3.52 9.84 16.41
C ASN A 99 4.11 10.19 15.05
N GLY A 100 3.79 11.38 14.59
CA GLY A 100 4.33 11.91 13.37
C GLY A 100 3.51 11.54 12.16
N GLU A 101 4.15 11.52 11.03
CA GLU A 101 3.47 11.25 9.78
C GLU A 101 3.12 9.78 9.63
N THR A 102 1.91 9.53 9.18
CA THR A 102 1.46 8.17 8.91
C THR A 102 1.57 7.88 7.42
N PRO A 103 2.09 6.70 7.05
CA PRO A 103 2.14 6.34 5.64
C PRO A 103 0.75 6.04 5.11
N GLU A 104 0.62 6.09 3.80
CA GLU A 104 -0.58 5.59 3.15
C GLU A 104 -0.52 4.07 3.19
N ILE A 105 -1.57 3.44 3.69
CA ILE A 105 -1.61 1.99 3.83
C ILE A 105 -2.58 1.40 2.83
N VAL A 106 -2.09 0.50 2.00
CA VAL A 106 -2.90 -0.24 1.05
C VAL A 106 -2.90 -1.70 1.49
N LEU A 107 -4.07 -2.20 1.86
CA LEU A 107 -4.21 -3.59 2.27
C LEU A 107 -4.31 -4.49 1.05
N VAL A 108 -3.62 -5.61 1.09
CA VAL A 108 -3.72 -6.64 0.04
C VAL A 108 -4.08 -7.96 0.68
N SER A 109 -4.81 -8.80 -0.05
CA SER A 109 -5.22 -10.08 0.47
C SER A 109 -5.52 -11.03 -0.67
N SER A 110 -5.36 -12.33 -0.41
CA SER A 110 -5.81 -13.37 -1.31
C SER A 110 -7.32 -13.57 -1.24
N ARG A 111 -7.98 -12.88 -0.31
CA ARG A 111 -9.43 -12.94 -0.14
C ARG A 111 -10.06 -11.63 -0.56
N ASP A 112 -11.37 -11.67 -0.81
CA ASP A 112 -12.12 -10.46 -1.15
C ASP A 112 -12.39 -9.62 0.09
N ALA A 113 -12.62 -8.33 -0.13
CA ALA A 113 -12.93 -7.42 0.96
C ALA A 113 -14.17 -7.89 1.73
N SER A 114 -15.13 -8.49 1.03
CA SER A 114 -16.37 -8.96 1.67
C SER A 114 -16.12 -10.04 2.73
N ASP A 115 -14.99 -10.76 2.63
CA ASP A 115 -14.66 -11.79 3.62
C ASP A 115 -14.31 -11.20 4.97
N TYR A 116 -13.95 -9.93 5.02
CA TYR A 116 -13.55 -9.25 6.24
C TYR A 116 -14.66 -8.34 6.80
N GLY A 117 -15.70 -8.11 6.04
CA GLY A 117 -16.83 -7.34 6.48
C GLY A 117 -16.48 -5.92 6.91
N GLU A 118 -16.91 -5.55 8.11
CA GLU A 118 -16.71 -4.19 8.58
C GLU A 118 -15.27 -3.84 8.88
N LEU A 119 -14.40 -4.84 9.04
CA LEU A 119 -12.99 -4.57 9.30
C LEU A 119 -12.36 -3.76 8.17
N VAL A 120 -12.80 -4.01 6.94
CA VAL A 120 -12.28 -3.26 5.80
C VAL A 120 -12.68 -1.79 5.87
N THR A 121 -13.98 -1.54 6.13
CA THR A 121 -14.48 -0.17 6.12
C THR A 121 -14.08 0.63 7.35
N THR A 122 -13.82 -0.05 8.47
CA THR A 122 -13.44 0.64 9.69
C THR A 122 -11.93 0.78 9.86
N SER A 123 -11.15 0.17 8.95
CA SER A 123 -9.70 0.25 9.04
C SER A 123 -9.22 1.64 8.65
N CYS A 124 -7.99 1.95 9.03
CA CYS A 124 -7.37 3.21 8.69
C CYS A 124 -6.63 3.18 7.34
N ALA A 125 -6.76 2.08 6.61
CA ALA A 125 -6.12 1.96 5.30
C ALA A 125 -6.79 2.85 4.27
N CYS A 126 -6.03 3.30 3.29
CA CYS A 126 -6.58 4.11 2.21
C CYS A 126 -7.12 3.26 1.06
N GLY A 127 -6.79 1.98 1.01
CA GLY A 127 -7.29 1.10 -0.03
C GLY A 127 -7.18 -0.36 0.33
N PHE A 128 -7.92 -1.18 -0.40
CA PHE A 128 -7.89 -2.63 -0.29
C PHE A 128 -7.85 -3.21 -1.70
N VAL A 129 -6.89 -4.08 -1.97
CA VAL A 129 -6.71 -4.67 -3.29
C VAL A 129 -6.52 -6.17 -3.15
N PRO A 130 -7.31 -6.98 -3.86
CA PRO A 130 -7.01 -8.41 -3.94
C PRO A 130 -5.65 -8.63 -4.58
N LYS A 131 -4.88 -9.59 -4.07
CA LYS A 131 -3.51 -9.79 -4.54
C LYS A 131 -3.43 -10.07 -6.04
N ASP A 132 -4.41 -10.78 -6.58
CA ASP A 132 -4.42 -11.13 -8.00
C ASP A 132 -4.79 -9.95 -8.90
N GLU A 133 -5.24 -8.85 -8.34
CA GLU A 133 -5.55 -7.64 -9.09
C GLU A 133 -4.52 -6.54 -8.90
N LEU A 134 -3.52 -6.79 -8.10
CA LEU A 134 -2.51 -5.77 -7.80
C LEU A 134 -1.68 -5.44 -9.04
N SER A 135 -1.57 -4.16 -9.33
CA SER A 135 -0.71 -3.66 -10.40
C SER A 135 -0.18 -2.30 -9.98
N GLY A 136 0.90 -1.88 -10.63
CA GLY A 136 1.43 -0.54 -10.37
C GLY A 136 0.47 0.54 -10.77
N GLU A 137 -0.27 0.33 -11.85
CA GLU A 137 -1.25 1.29 -12.31
C GLU A 137 -2.38 1.45 -11.31
N LEU A 138 -2.92 0.34 -10.80
CA LEU A 138 -3.98 0.39 -9.82
C LEU A 138 -3.51 1.06 -8.54
N LEU A 139 -2.30 0.73 -8.09
CA LEU A 139 -1.75 1.32 -6.89
C LEU A 139 -1.55 2.83 -7.07
N ALA A 140 -1.06 3.26 -8.22
CA ALA A 140 -0.88 4.67 -8.51
C ALA A 140 -2.22 5.41 -8.47
N ASP A 141 -3.27 4.80 -9.00
CA ASP A 141 -4.60 5.41 -8.98
C ASP A 141 -5.13 5.55 -7.56
N ILE A 142 -4.91 4.57 -6.71
CA ILE A 142 -5.34 4.64 -5.32
C ILE A 142 -4.61 5.76 -4.58
N LEU A 143 -3.35 5.93 -4.87
CA LEU A 143 -2.49 6.89 -4.17
C LEU A 143 -2.59 8.30 -4.71
N SER A 144 -3.12 8.48 -5.89
CA SER A 144 -3.22 9.83 -6.48
C SER A 144 -4.51 10.62 -6.03
#